data_952ad6d478c1d8f2e69a19c79be0326a
#
_entry.id   952ad6d478c1d8f2e69a19c79be0326a
#
_cell.length_a   1.000
_cell.length_b   1.000
_cell.length_c   1.000
_cell.angle_alpha   90.00
_cell.angle_beta   90.00
_cell.angle_gamma   90.00
#
_symmetry.space_group_name_H-M   'P 1'
#
loop_
_entity.id
_entity.type
_entity.pdbx_description
1 polymer ?
#
loop_
_entity_poly.entity_id
_entity_poly.type
_entity_poly.pdbx_seq_one_letter_code
_entity_poly.pdbx_strand_id
1 'polypeptide(L)'
;RFAEDKTKTLHEQNLIHWGANLPYKKIYLDESKGSPIQNFWDDIHFISRSEKNKRKYPTQKPVKLLERIIRTSCPPDGKVLDPFCGSGTTALACYNLGRDCTTMDISKDSIKIATEALIDAGCDINTEE
;
A
#
# COMPACT_ATOMS: atom_id res chain seq x y z
N ARG A 1 7.81 34.09 -1.17
CA ARG A 1 8.16 35.20 -0.26
C ARG A 1 6.96 35.42 0.66
N PHE A 2 7.15 35.35 1.97
CA PHE A 2 6.07 35.62 2.93
C PHE A 2 5.93 37.12 3.16
N ALA A 3 4.70 37.56 3.43
CA ALA A 3 4.46 38.92 3.90
C ALA A 3 5.13 39.14 5.27
N GLU A 4 5.46 40.38 5.63
CA GLU A 4 6.19 40.71 6.84
C GLU A 4 5.49 40.23 8.11
N ASP A 5 4.18 40.46 8.21
CA ASP A 5 3.37 40.01 9.37
C ASP A 5 3.39 38.50 9.55
N LYS A 6 3.29 37.76 8.44
CA LYS A 6 3.35 36.30 8.46
C LYS A 6 4.75 35.80 8.88
N THR A 7 5.79 36.53 8.52
CA THR A 7 7.17 36.19 8.91
C THR A 7 7.37 36.40 10.41
N LYS A 8 6.84 37.48 10.97
CA LYS A 8 6.87 37.75 12.41
C LYS A 8 6.18 36.65 13.19
N THR A 9 4.95 36.29 12.81
CA THR A 9 4.18 35.22 13.44
C THR A 9 4.92 33.87 13.41
N LEU A 10 5.50 33.51 12.26
CA LEU A 10 6.28 32.27 12.13
C LEU A 10 7.55 32.29 13.00
N HIS A 11 8.18 33.44 13.17
CA HIS A 11 9.34 33.61 14.03
C HIS A 11 8.97 33.43 15.50
N GLU A 12 7.93 34.09 15.98
CA GLU A 12 7.39 33.98 17.34
C GLU A 12 7.00 32.53 17.70
N GLN A 13 6.48 31.79 16.74
CA GLN A 13 6.14 30.37 16.85
C GLN A 13 7.36 29.43 16.71
N ASN A 14 8.56 29.93 16.56
CA ASN A 14 9.79 29.16 16.30
C ASN A 14 9.69 28.24 15.06
N LEU A 15 8.91 28.64 14.07
CA LEU A 15 8.68 27.91 12.81
C LEU A 15 9.59 28.34 11.66
N ILE A 16 10.64 29.13 11.93
CA ILE A 16 11.64 29.51 10.96
C ILE A 16 12.95 28.78 11.24
N HIS A 17 13.50 28.16 10.21
CA HIS A 17 14.88 27.70 10.16
C HIS A 17 15.70 28.68 9.31
N TRP A 18 16.71 29.26 9.91
CA TRP A 18 17.63 30.19 9.21
C TRP A 18 18.72 29.39 8.53
N GLY A 19 18.59 29.19 7.22
CA GLY A 19 19.65 28.62 6.40
C GLY A 19 20.72 29.66 6.06
N ALA A 20 21.81 29.22 5.42
CA ALA A 20 22.95 30.08 5.09
C ALA A 20 22.55 31.27 4.20
N ASN A 21 21.61 31.08 3.27
CA ASN A 21 21.22 32.09 2.30
C ASN A 21 19.75 32.58 2.43
N LEU A 22 18.89 31.73 2.92
CA LEU A 22 17.44 32.01 2.98
C LEU A 22 16.81 31.37 4.21
N PRO A 23 15.78 32.00 4.79
CA PRO A 23 14.96 31.36 5.81
C PRO A 23 13.99 30.36 5.19
N TYR A 24 13.76 29.25 5.90
CA TYR A 24 12.81 28.20 5.52
C TYR A 24 11.75 28.05 6.59
N LYS A 25 10.49 27.83 6.19
CA LYS A 25 9.46 27.45 7.13
C LYS A 25 9.70 26.01 7.57
N LYS A 26 9.74 25.76 8.90
CA LYS A 26 9.72 24.40 9.45
C LYS A 26 8.35 23.78 9.24
N ILE A 27 8.33 22.52 8.85
CA ILE A 27 7.15 21.67 8.82
C ILE A 27 7.52 20.43 9.63
N TYR A 28 6.85 20.21 10.73
CA TYR A 28 7.12 19.03 11.56
C TYR A 28 6.48 17.79 10.94
N LEU A 29 7.09 16.63 11.16
CA LEU A 29 6.69 15.38 10.51
C LEU A 29 5.29 14.93 10.91
N ASP A 30 4.92 15.14 12.17
CA ASP A 30 3.61 14.86 12.76
C ASP A 30 2.50 15.76 12.20
N GLU A 31 2.84 16.97 11.76
CA GLU A 31 1.91 17.90 11.08
C GLU A 31 1.86 17.70 9.57
N SER A 32 2.77 16.90 9.03
CA SER A 32 2.86 16.69 7.59
C SER A 32 1.82 15.68 7.13
N LYS A 33 1.04 16.06 6.12
CA LYS A 33 0.11 15.12 5.43
C LYS A 33 0.83 14.08 4.56
N GLY A 34 2.16 14.07 4.58
CA GLY A 34 2.96 13.24 3.68
C GLY A 34 3.05 13.82 2.26
N SER A 35 3.71 13.08 1.40
CA SER A 35 3.76 13.39 -0.03
C SER A 35 2.68 12.63 -0.79
N PRO A 36 2.00 13.25 -1.76
CA PRO A 36 1.07 12.54 -2.63
C PRO A 36 1.75 11.37 -3.32
N ILE A 37 1.03 10.26 -3.46
CA ILE A 37 1.52 9.11 -4.22
C ILE A 37 1.73 9.52 -5.68
N GLN A 38 2.91 9.22 -6.18
CA GLN A 38 3.27 9.47 -7.57
C GLN A 38 2.76 8.34 -8.48
N ASN A 39 2.72 8.59 -9.77
CA ASN A 39 2.33 7.61 -10.79
C ASN A 39 3.47 6.69 -11.22
N PHE A 40 4.68 6.90 -10.72
CA PHE A 40 5.86 6.08 -10.97
C PHE A 40 6.36 5.47 -9.66
N TRP A 41 6.49 4.13 -9.63
CA TRP A 41 6.86 3.35 -8.45
C TRP A 41 8.05 2.46 -8.77
N ASP A 42 9.24 2.91 -8.44
CA ASP A 42 10.51 2.22 -8.65
C ASP A 42 11.03 1.49 -7.40
N ASP A 43 10.34 1.66 -6.28
CA ASP A 43 10.68 1.08 -4.99
C ASP A 43 10.06 -0.32 -4.74
N ILE A 44 9.19 -0.79 -5.64
CA ILE A 44 8.58 -2.12 -5.57
C ILE A 44 9.19 -3.02 -6.64
N HIS A 45 10.09 -3.91 -6.20
CA HIS A 45 10.75 -4.83 -7.10
C HIS A 45 9.89 -6.08 -7.38
N PHE A 46 10.21 -6.77 -8.48
CA PHE A 46 9.62 -8.07 -8.80
C PHE A 46 10.03 -9.13 -7.76
N ILE A 47 9.21 -10.17 -7.63
CA ILE A 47 9.47 -11.28 -6.72
C ILE A 47 10.68 -12.08 -7.22
N SER A 48 11.74 -12.15 -6.42
CA SER A 48 12.92 -12.94 -6.76
C SER A 48 12.65 -14.45 -6.60
N ARG A 49 13.50 -15.29 -7.21
CA ARG A 49 13.35 -16.75 -7.10
C ARG A 49 13.55 -17.27 -5.68
N SER A 50 14.25 -16.52 -4.85
CA SER A 50 14.60 -16.88 -3.47
C SER A 50 13.62 -16.35 -2.42
N GLU A 51 12.62 -15.57 -2.81
CA GLU A 51 11.66 -15.03 -1.83
C GLU A 51 10.73 -16.11 -1.27
N LYS A 52 10.57 -16.11 0.06
CA LYS A 52 9.72 -17.07 0.78
C LYS A 52 8.25 -17.05 0.32
N ASN A 53 7.76 -15.91 -0.12
CA ASN A 53 6.38 -15.73 -0.57
C ASN A 53 6.16 -16.07 -2.05
N LYS A 54 7.19 -16.61 -2.73
CA LYS A 54 7.07 -17.03 -4.11
C LYS A 54 6.29 -18.34 -4.18
N ARG A 55 5.16 -18.29 -4.86
CA ARG A 55 4.34 -19.46 -5.20
C ARG A 55 4.71 -19.99 -6.58
N LYS A 56 4.35 -21.23 -6.87
CA LYS A 56 4.50 -21.82 -8.21
C LYS A 56 3.46 -21.24 -9.18
N TYR A 57 3.38 -19.91 -9.26
CA TYR A 57 2.47 -19.20 -10.16
C TYR A 57 3.27 -18.21 -11.04
N PRO A 58 3.22 -18.37 -12.39
CA PRO A 58 4.14 -17.64 -13.28
C PRO A 58 4.02 -16.12 -13.22
N THR A 59 2.83 -15.60 -12.99
CA THR A 59 2.51 -14.17 -13.03
C THR A 59 2.21 -13.56 -11.67
N GLN A 60 2.69 -14.18 -10.59
CA GLN A 60 2.50 -13.66 -9.24
C GLN A 60 3.04 -12.23 -9.12
N LYS A 61 2.23 -11.33 -8.56
CA LYS A 61 2.62 -9.94 -8.27
C LYS A 61 3.16 -9.81 -6.85
N PRO A 62 4.05 -8.83 -6.58
CA PRO A 62 4.47 -8.53 -5.22
C PRO A 62 3.29 -8.08 -4.35
N VAL A 63 3.18 -8.61 -3.12
CA VAL A 63 2.12 -8.22 -2.18
C VAL A 63 2.14 -6.72 -1.89
N LYS A 64 3.34 -6.13 -1.74
CA LYS A 64 3.52 -4.69 -1.52
C LYS A 64 2.88 -3.81 -2.61
N LEU A 65 2.85 -4.30 -3.86
CA LEU A 65 2.19 -3.59 -4.95
C LEU A 65 0.68 -3.51 -4.72
N LEU A 66 0.06 -4.65 -4.40
CA LEU A 66 -1.38 -4.73 -4.15
C LEU A 66 -1.75 -3.98 -2.86
N GLU A 67 -0.93 -4.05 -1.81
CA GLU A 67 -1.14 -3.26 -0.59
C GLU A 67 -1.15 -1.76 -0.88
N ARG A 68 -0.24 -1.25 -1.71
CA ARG A 68 -0.21 0.16 -2.12
C ARG A 68 -1.47 0.53 -2.89
N ILE A 69 -1.87 -0.27 -3.88
CA ILE A 69 -3.09 -0.04 -4.67
C ILE A 69 -4.31 -0.01 -3.75
N ILE A 70 -4.45 -0.98 -2.86
CA ILE A 70 -5.59 -1.08 -1.95
C ILE A 70 -5.61 0.10 -0.96
N ARG A 71 -4.48 0.47 -0.38
CA ARG A 71 -4.40 1.63 0.54
C ARG A 71 -4.82 2.94 -0.11
N THR A 72 -4.59 3.09 -1.41
CA THR A 72 -4.90 4.33 -2.15
C THR A 72 -6.30 4.37 -2.72
N SER A 73 -6.91 3.20 -2.94
CA SER A 73 -8.16 3.09 -3.71
C SER A 73 -9.32 2.56 -2.89
N CYS A 74 -9.06 1.94 -1.74
CA CYS A 74 -10.07 1.31 -0.89
C CYS A 74 -9.99 1.88 0.53
N PRO A 75 -11.06 2.48 1.06
CA PRO A 75 -11.10 2.96 2.44
C PRO A 75 -10.94 1.80 3.44
N PRO A 76 -10.64 2.07 4.74
CA PRO A 76 -10.44 1.02 5.74
C PRO A 76 -11.59 0.01 5.86
N ASP A 77 -12.84 0.47 5.72
CA ASP A 77 -14.04 -0.38 5.79
C ASP A 77 -14.55 -0.82 4.42
N GLY A 78 -13.75 -0.61 3.37
CA GLY A 78 -14.11 -0.93 2.00
C GLY A 78 -13.92 -2.40 1.68
N LYS A 79 -14.62 -2.86 0.63
CA LYS A 79 -14.53 -4.21 0.10
C LYS A 79 -13.79 -4.22 -1.23
N VAL A 80 -12.96 -5.23 -1.43
CA VAL A 80 -12.20 -5.41 -2.66
C VAL A 80 -12.77 -6.60 -3.43
N LEU A 81 -12.95 -6.43 -4.73
CA LEU A 81 -13.32 -7.50 -5.65
C LEU A 81 -12.18 -7.74 -6.64
N ASP A 82 -11.71 -8.97 -6.73
CA ASP A 82 -10.75 -9.41 -7.75
C ASP A 82 -11.30 -10.61 -8.52
N PRO A 83 -11.84 -10.38 -9.73
CA PRO A 83 -12.44 -11.45 -10.54
C PRO A 83 -11.42 -12.32 -11.28
N PHE A 84 -10.11 -12.09 -11.09
CA PHE A 84 -9.01 -12.81 -11.73
C PHE A 84 -7.87 -13.06 -10.74
N CYS A 85 -8.19 -13.72 -9.63
CA CYS A 85 -7.33 -13.77 -8.44
C CYS A 85 -5.95 -14.42 -8.66
N GLY A 86 -5.82 -15.28 -9.65
CA GLY A 86 -4.55 -15.98 -9.94
C GLY A 86 -3.97 -16.65 -8.70
N SER A 87 -2.82 -16.18 -8.24
CA SER A 87 -2.16 -16.70 -7.04
C SER A 87 -2.72 -16.21 -5.70
N GLY A 88 -3.81 -15.41 -5.70
CA GLY A 88 -4.44 -14.86 -4.49
C GLY A 88 -3.66 -13.71 -3.84
N THR A 89 -2.80 -13.01 -4.57
CA THR A 89 -2.00 -11.92 -4.01
C THR A 89 -2.85 -10.76 -3.53
N THR A 90 -3.95 -10.44 -4.23
CA THR A 90 -4.90 -9.39 -3.85
C THR A 90 -5.57 -9.72 -2.52
N ALA A 91 -6.06 -10.95 -2.36
CA ALA A 91 -6.68 -11.39 -1.11
C ALA A 91 -5.70 -11.35 0.07
N LEU A 92 -4.45 -11.78 -0.13
CA LEU A 92 -3.42 -11.69 0.88
C LEU A 92 -3.11 -10.23 1.28
N ALA A 93 -3.06 -9.33 0.30
CA ALA A 93 -2.86 -7.90 0.58
C ALA A 93 -4.05 -7.30 1.37
N CYS A 94 -5.28 -7.71 1.04
CA CYS A 94 -6.48 -7.32 1.78
C CYS A 94 -6.41 -7.81 3.23
N TYR A 95 -6.06 -9.07 3.44
CA TYR A 95 -5.88 -9.65 4.77
C TYR A 95 -4.87 -8.85 5.60
N ASN A 96 -3.69 -8.58 5.05
CA ASN A 96 -2.65 -7.78 5.73
C ASN A 96 -3.13 -6.37 6.10
N LEU A 97 -4.09 -5.83 5.36
CA LEU A 97 -4.63 -4.49 5.55
C LEU A 97 -5.95 -4.47 6.35
N GLY A 98 -6.46 -5.64 6.76
CA GLY A 98 -7.74 -5.76 7.48
C GLY A 98 -8.93 -5.32 6.63
N ARG A 99 -8.98 -5.70 5.34
CA ARG A 99 -10.09 -5.41 4.42
C ARG A 99 -10.76 -6.70 3.97
N ASP A 100 -12.07 -6.63 3.81
CA ASP A 100 -12.83 -7.71 3.19
C ASP A 100 -12.45 -7.84 1.70
N CYS A 101 -12.35 -9.08 1.23
CA CYS A 101 -12.04 -9.36 -0.16
C CYS A 101 -12.88 -10.51 -0.69
N THR A 102 -13.44 -10.30 -1.87
CA THR A 102 -14.05 -11.37 -2.66
C THR A 102 -13.19 -11.61 -3.88
N THR A 103 -12.73 -12.83 -4.08
CA THR A 103 -11.90 -13.19 -5.24
C THR A 103 -12.49 -14.38 -5.97
N MET A 104 -12.28 -14.42 -7.29
CA MET A 104 -12.68 -15.52 -8.13
C MET A 104 -11.66 -15.77 -9.25
N ASP A 105 -11.69 -16.96 -9.82
CA ASP A 105 -10.89 -17.31 -11.00
C ASP A 105 -11.58 -18.44 -11.75
N ILE A 106 -11.42 -18.49 -13.06
CA ILE A 106 -11.93 -19.58 -13.88
C ILE A 106 -11.10 -20.87 -13.72
N SER A 107 -9.84 -20.72 -13.31
CA SER A 107 -8.90 -21.83 -13.12
C SER A 107 -9.02 -22.41 -11.72
N LYS A 108 -9.42 -23.67 -11.62
CA LYS A 108 -9.43 -24.41 -10.34
C LYS A 108 -8.04 -24.49 -9.70
N ASP A 109 -6.98 -24.55 -10.49
CA ASP A 109 -5.61 -24.54 -9.97
C ASP A 109 -5.25 -23.19 -9.34
N SER A 110 -5.70 -22.07 -9.94
CA SER A 110 -5.54 -20.74 -9.36
C SER A 110 -6.24 -20.65 -8.01
N ILE A 111 -7.49 -21.07 -7.94
CA ILE A 111 -8.27 -21.09 -6.68
C ILE A 111 -7.55 -21.94 -5.63
N LYS A 112 -7.08 -23.13 -5.97
CA LYS A 112 -6.34 -23.99 -5.05
C LYS A 112 -5.08 -23.30 -4.51
N ILE A 113 -4.25 -22.72 -5.39
CA ILE A 113 -3.03 -22.00 -5.01
C ILE A 113 -3.36 -20.80 -4.11
N ALA A 114 -4.40 -20.04 -4.44
CA ALA A 114 -4.83 -18.89 -3.66
C ALA A 114 -5.32 -19.32 -2.27
N THR A 115 -6.15 -20.37 -2.20
CA THR A 115 -6.66 -20.93 -0.94
C THR A 115 -5.56 -21.42 -0.03
N GLU A 116 -4.63 -22.25 -0.54
CA GLU A 116 -3.47 -22.74 0.22
C GLU A 116 -2.66 -21.56 0.78
N ALA A 117 -2.44 -20.55 -0.03
CA ALA A 117 -1.69 -19.37 0.36
C ALA A 117 -2.35 -18.53 1.46
N LEU A 118 -3.67 -18.43 1.46
CA LEU A 118 -4.43 -17.71 2.46
C LEU A 118 -4.49 -18.50 3.77
N ILE A 119 -4.66 -19.82 3.70
CA ILE A 119 -4.59 -20.71 4.88
C ILE A 119 -3.24 -20.62 5.55
N ASP A 120 -2.14 -20.67 4.77
CA ASP A 120 -0.77 -20.55 5.29
C ASP A 120 -0.54 -19.19 5.97
N ALA A 121 -1.23 -18.15 5.54
CA ALA A 121 -1.19 -16.83 6.15
C ALA A 121 -2.10 -16.68 7.38
N GLY A 122 -2.93 -17.68 7.70
CA GLY A 122 -3.87 -17.65 8.82
C GLY A 122 -5.17 -16.89 8.53
N CYS A 123 -5.55 -16.75 7.26
CA CYS A 123 -6.81 -16.10 6.89
C CYS A 123 -7.99 -17.04 7.12
N ASP A 124 -9.09 -16.48 7.63
CA ASP A 124 -10.39 -17.12 7.57
C ASP A 124 -10.94 -16.97 6.15
N ILE A 125 -11.26 -18.10 5.51
CA ILE A 125 -11.75 -18.14 4.13
C ILE A 125 -13.07 -18.90 4.04
N ASN A 126 -14.00 -18.36 3.26
CA ASN A 126 -15.19 -19.06 2.81
C ASN A 126 -15.04 -19.33 1.32
N THR A 127 -15.20 -20.58 0.89
CA THR A 127 -15.18 -20.97 -0.51
C THR A 127 -16.59 -21.37 -0.94
N GLU A 128 -17.05 -20.79 -2.05
CA GLU A 128 -18.29 -21.18 -2.74
C GLU A 128 -17.89 -21.80 -4.09
N GLU A 129 -18.56 -22.91 -4.48
CA GLU A 129 -18.34 -23.59 -5.77
C GLU A 129 -19.19 -22.99 -6.89
#